data_fa0287e27c27d5093e26db98870322e1
#
_entry.id   fa0287e27c27d5093e26db98870322e1
#
_cell.length_a   1.000
_cell.length_b   1.000
_cell.length_c   1.000
_cell.angle_alpha   90.00
_cell.angle_beta   90.00
_cell.angle_gamma   90.00
#
_symmetry.space_group_name_H-M   'P 1'
#
loop_
_entity.id
_entity.type
_entity.pdbx_description
1 polymer ?
#
loop_
_entity_poly.entity_id
_entity_poly.type
_entity_poly.pdbx_seq_one_letter_code
_entity_poly.pdbx_strand_id
1 'polypeptide(L)'
;MLGVGTFLFNLHLQAERTAVGAALSKTPGVLPAYVSDAQNGWVSIYPIDGASAATYARLLSDSLQCLALAFMVYDSDDCHCSVYNQGKRVARRFTGPEVEKPEQGDPMRFAKYALRSSESQFERVFAQQPVLAEETAFAVGRLFGLGRPRLEFSYEWVAHGSALPPTVVRVAT
;
A
#
# COMPACT_ATOMS: atom_id res chain seq x y z
N MET A 1 15.81 18.41 17.85
CA MET A 1 15.83 17.61 16.63
C MET A 1 14.46 17.75 16.01
N LEU A 2 14.32 18.45 14.91
CA LEU A 2 13.13 18.40 14.10
C LEU A 2 13.09 16.96 13.53
N GLY A 3 12.11 16.17 13.95
CA GLY A 3 11.93 14.83 13.42
C GLY A 3 11.71 14.94 11.91
N VAL A 4 12.54 14.27 11.14
CA VAL A 4 12.28 14.10 9.71
C VAL A 4 11.03 13.22 9.62
N GLY A 5 9.96 13.74 9.04
CA GLY A 5 8.73 12.99 8.87
C GLY A 5 8.94 11.75 7.99
N THR A 6 8.06 10.79 8.14
CA THR A 6 8.13 9.53 7.38
C THR A 6 7.49 9.71 6.01
N PHE A 7 8.22 9.31 4.97
CA PHE A 7 7.67 9.10 3.63
C PHE A 7 7.56 7.61 3.38
N LEU A 8 6.33 7.12 3.22
CA LEU A 8 6.08 5.71 3.05
C LEU A 8 5.24 5.50 1.80
N PHE A 9 5.79 4.75 0.85
CA PHE A 9 5.13 4.46 -0.41
C PHE A 9 5.26 2.98 -0.72
N ASN A 10 4.15 2.27 -0.67
CA ASN A 10 4.13 0.87 -1.03
C ASN A 10 2.77 0.47 -1.61
N LEU A 11 2.79 -0.66 -2.29
CA LEU A 11 1.57 -1.30 -2.76
C LEU A 11 1.64 -2.81 -2.56
N HIS A 12 0.48 -3.41 -2.44
CA HIS A 12 0.35 -4.83 -2.16
C HIS A 12 -0.68 -5.42 -3.13
N LEU A 13 -0.35 -6.58 -3.72
CA LEU A 13 -1.19 -7.28 -4.67
C LEU A 13 -1.55 -8.66 -4.14
N GLN A 14 -2.82 -9.02 -4.24
CA GLN A 14 -3.27 -10.37 -3.92
C GLN A 14 -3.04 -11.28 -5.14
N ALA A 15 -1.79 -11.68 -5.34
CA ALA A 15 -1.34 -12.42 -6.50
C ALA A 15 -0.07 -13.24 -6.19
N GLU A 16 0.28 -14.13 -7.10
CA GLU A 16 1.54 -14.86 -7.05
C GLU A 16 2.73 -13.96 -7.42
N ARG A 17 3.86 -14.12 -6.74
CA ARG A 17 5.07 -13.30 -6.96
C ARG A 17 5.57 -13.38 -8.40
N THR A 18 5.57 -14.55 -9.00
CA THR A 18 6.03 -14.75 -10.40
C THR A 18 5.15 -13.99 -11.38
N ALA A 19 3.82 -14.00 -11.16
CA ALA A 19 2.88 -13.24 -11.96
C ALA A 19 3.10 -11.73 -11.81
N VAL A 20 3.34 -11.25 -10.58
CA VAL A 20 3.67 -9.84 -10.29
C VAL A 20 4.94 -9.42 -11.02
N GLY A 21 6.03 -10.21 -10.94
CA GLY A 21 7.28 -9.93 -11.63
C GLY A 21 7.11 -9.84 -13.16
N ALA A 22 6.34 -10.77 -13.73
CA ALA A 22 6.03 -10.77 -15.17
C ALA A 22 5.15 -9.59 -15.59
N ALA A 23 4.22 -9.15 -14.75
CA ALA A 23 3.37 -7.98 -15.01
C ALA A 23 4.18 -6.68 -14.93
N LEU A 24 5.05 -6.54 -13.94
CA LEU A 24 5.93 -5.38 -13.79
C LEU A 24 6.77 -5.14 -15.04
N SER A 25 7.42 -6.20 -15.56
CA SER A 25 8.28 -6.09 -16.74
C SER A 25 7.52 -5.80 -18.05
N LYS A 26 6.20 -5.98 -18.07
CA LYS A 26 5.34 -5.75 -19.25
C LYS A 26 4.53 -4.46 -19.17
N THR A 27 4.45 -3.84 -18.00
CA THR A 27 3.63 -2.63 -17.81
C THR A 27 4.44 -1.39 -18.17
N PRO A 28 4.10 -0.68 -19.26
CA PRO A 28 4.85 0.50 -19.69
C PRO A 28 4.83 1.58 -18.61
N GLY A 29 5.97 2.22 -18.40
CA GLY A 29 6.12 3.34 -17.47
C GLY A 29 6.21 2.95 -15.98
N VAL A 30 6.18 1.64 -15.68
CA VAL A 30 6.49 1.17 -14.33
C VAL A 30 8.01 1.17 -14.16
N LEU A 31 8.48 1.95 -13.19
CA LEU A 31 9.90 2.05 -12.86
C LEU A 31 10.37 0.86 -12.01
N PRO A 32 11.68 0.65 -11.88
CA PRO A 32 12.24 -0.40 -11.03
C PRO A 32 11.63 -0.42 -9.64
N ALA A 33 11.36 -1.60 -9.13
CA ALA A 33 10.76 -1.81 -7.83
C ALA A 33 11.40 -3.00 -7.10
N TYR A 34 11.29 -3.01 -5.80
CA TYR A 34 11.55 -4.21 -5.00
C TYR A 34 10.25 -4.98 -4.79
N VAL A 35 10.32 -6.30 -4.93
CA VAL A 35 9.17 -7.21 -4.81
C VAL A 35 9.45 -8.24 -3.74
N SER A 36 8.55 -8.35 -2.77
CA SER A 36 8.65 -9.33 -1.70
C SER A 36 8.14 -10.72 -2.12
N ASP A 37 8.42 -11.74 -1.30
CA ASP A 37 7.68 -12.99 -1.39
C ASP A 37 6.22 -12.82 -0.98
N ALA A 38 5.37 -13.75 -1.39
CA ALA A 38 3.98 -13.79 -0.97
C ALA A 38 3.88 -14.14 0.52
N GLN A 39 3.05 -13.41 1.25
CA GLN A 39 2.66 -13.73 2.63
C GLN A 39 1.17 -13.48 2.80
N ASN A 40 0.44 -14.44 3.35
CA ASN A 40 -1.03 -14.38 3.47
C ASN A 40 -1.73 -14.07 2.14
N GLY A 41 -1.14 -14.51 1.01
CA GLY A 41 -1.66 -14.24 -0.33
C GLY A 41 -1.31 -12.85 -0.89
N TRP A 42 -0.53 -12.04 -0.18
CA TRP A 42 -0.12 -10.71 -0.60
C TRP A 42 1.35 -10.65 -0.98
N VAL A 43 1.64 -10.02 -2.11
CA VAL A 43 2.97 -9.63 -2.56
C VAL A 43 3.11 -8.12 -2.39
N SER A 44 4.15 -7.67 -1.71
CA SER A 44 4.42 -6.25 -1.52
C SER A 44 5.41 -5.74 -2.56
N ILE A 45 5.16 -4.53 -3.05
CA ILE A 45 5.98 -3.85 -4.04
C ILE A 45 6.37 -2.48 -3.46
N TYR A 46 7.64 -2.15 -3.57
CA TYR A 46 8.23 -0.89 -3.13
C TYR A 46 8.81 -0.18 -4.36
N PRO A 47 8.03 0.70 -5.00
CA PRO A 47 8.44 1.37 -6.23
C PRO A 47 9.46 2.47 -5.94
N ILE A 48 10.42 2.66 -6.85
CA ILE A 48 11.39 3.76 -6.76
C ILE A 48 10.71 5.14 -6.81
N ASP A 49 9.64 5.24 -7.59
CA ASP A 49 8.76 6.42 -7.62
C ASP A 49 7.53 6.15 -6.75
N GLY A 50 7.65 6.50 -5.48
CA GLY A 50 6.57 6.31 -4.51
C GLY A 50 5.30 7.09 -4.84
N ALA A 51 5.41 8.26 -5.45
CA ALA A 51 4.26 9.07 -5.85
C ALA A 51 3.37 8.36 -6.88
N SER A 52 3.91 7.42 -7.64
CA SER A 52 3.17 6.60 -8.61
C SER A 52 2.58 5.32 -8.03
N ALA A 53 2.73 5.03 -6.74
CA ALA A 53 2.26 3.78 -6.13
C ALA A 53 0.78 3.47 -6.41
N ALA A 54 -0.09 4.48 -6.32
CA ALA A 54 -1.52 4.33 -6.63
C ALA A 54 -1.77 4.01 -8.11
N THR A 55 -1.00 4.61 -9.03
CA THR A 55 -1.07 4.33 -10.47
C THR A 55 -0.63 2.91 -10.76
N TYR A 56 0.48 2.47 -10.17
CA TYR A 56 0.98 1.10 -10.33
C TYR A 56 0.01 0.07 -9.75
N ALA A 57 -0.56 0.34 -8.57
CA ALA A 57 -1.56 -0.53 -7.98
C ALA A 57 -2.77 -0.71 -8.91
N ARG A 58 -3.24 0.35 -9.55
CA ARG A 58 -4.34 0.29 -10.53
C ARG A 58 -3.97 -0.55 -11.76
N LEU A 59 -2.83 -0.25 -12.39
CA LEU A 59 -2.39 -0.92 -13.61
C LEU A 59 -2.13 -2.41 -13.38
N LEU A 60 -1.44 -2.75 -12.29
CA LEU A 60 -1.13 -4.13 -11.95
C LEU A 60 -2.38 -4.91 -11.51
N SER A 61 -3.29 -4.26 -10.77
CA SER A 61 -4.59 -4.83 -10.39
C SER A 61 -5.42 -5.18 -11.64
N ASP A 62 -5.37 -4.33 -12.67
CA ASP A 62 -6.04 -4.59 -13.95
C ASP A 62 -5.37 -5.73 -14.71
N SER A 63 -4.07 -5.66 -14.91
CA SER A 63 -3.30 -6.67 -15.64
C SER A 63 -3.40 -8.06 -15.03
N LEU A 64 -3.40 -8.15 -13.69
CA LEU A 64 -3.47 -9.41 -12.93
C LEU A 64 -4.88 -9.81 -12.53
N GLN A 65 -5.90 -8.99 -12.83
CA GLN A 65 -7.30 -9.19 -12.44
C GLN A 65 -7.45 -9.51 -10.95
N CYS A 66 -6.71 -8.80 -10.09
CA CYS A 66 -6.61 -9.06 -8.67
C CYS A 66 -6.92 -7.83 -7.81
N LEU A 67 -7.01 -8.04 -6.50
CA LEU A 67 -7.10 -6.98 -5.50
C LEU A 67 -5.71 -6.34 -5.30
N ALA A 68 -5.69 -5.01 -5.20
CA ALA A 68 -4.49 -4.25 -4.86
C ALA A 68 -4.78 -3.17 -3.82
N LEU A 69 -3.80 -2.93 -2.96
CA LEU A 69 -3.79 -1.86 -1.97
C LEU A 69 -2.63 -0.93 -2.29
N ALA A 70 -2.84 0.37 -2.18
CA ALA A 70 -1.76 1.35 -2.22
C ALA A 70 -1.81 2.21 -0.95
N PHE A 71 -0.65 2.36 -0.31
CA PHE A 71 -0.45 3.23 0.84
C PHE A 71 0.59 4.29 0.48
N MET A 72 0.24 5.54 0.73
CA MET A 72 1.15 6.66 0.57
C MET A 72 1.02 7.54 1.82
N VAL A 73 2.12 7.74 2.51
CA VAL A 73 2.23 8.65 3.65
C VAL A 73 3.25 9.73 3.28
N TYR A 74 2.89 10.97 3.51
CA TYR A 74 3.72 12.12 3.25
C TYR A 74 4.02 12.83 4.56
N ASP A 75 5.30 12.90 4.89
CA ASP A 75 5.85 13.63 6.05
C ASP A 75 5.18 13.29 7.40
N SER A 76 4.69 12.05 7.57
CA SER A 76 3.91 11.58 8.71
C SER A 76 2.58 12.32 8.94
N ASP A 77 2.18 13.21 8.06
CA ASP A 77 0.99 14.05 8.20
C ASP A 77 -0.18 13.55 7.35
N ASP A 78 0.07 13.30 6.06
CA ASP A 78 -0.97 12.90 5.12
C ASP A 78 -0.95 11.40 4.85
N CYS A 79 -2.11 10.76 4.88
CA CYS A 79 -2.28 9.33 4.61
C CYS A 79 -3.26 9.09 3.47
N HIS A 80 -2.79 8.40 2.43
CA HIS A 80 -3.59 7.86 1.36
C HIS A 80 -3.66 6.35 1.45
N CYS A 81 -4.87 5.82 1.58
CA CYS A 81 -5.14 4.38 1.46
C CYS A 81 -6.11 4.17 0.31
N SER A 82 -5.73 3.42 -0.70
CA SER A 82 -6.59 3.11 -1.85
C SER A 82 -6.69 1.62 -2.07
N VAL A 83 -7.89 1.14 -2.38
CA VAL A 83 -8.18 -0.24 -2.74
C VAL A 83 -8.59 -0.29 -4.20
N TYR A 84 -7.95 -1.14 -4.98
CA TYR A 84 -8.27 -1.42 -6.36
C TYR A 84 -8.70 -2.86 -6.52
N ASN A 85 -9.69 -3.10 -7.34
CA ASN A 85 -10.11 -4.44 -7.73
C ASN A 85 -10.26 -4.46 -9.26
N GLN A 86 -9.46 -5.29 -9.92
CA GLN A 86 -9.47 -5.42 -11.38
C GLN A 86 -9.36 -4.05 -12.08
N GLY A 87 -8.38 -3.25 -11.67
CA GLY A 87 -8.09 -1.93 -12.22
C GLY A 87 -9.02 -0.80 -11.81
N LYS A 88 -10.13 -1.08 -11.11
CA LYS A 88 -11.09 -0.08 -10.64
C LYS A 88 -10.81 0.28 -9.18
N ARG A 89 -10.72 1.58 -8.86
CA ARG A 89 -10.65 2.03 -7.46
C ARG A 89 -12.03 1.83 -6.80
N VAL A 90 -12.08 0.95 -5.81
CA VAL A 90 -13.31 0.54 -5.13
C VAL A 90 -13.48 1.16 -3.75
N ALA A 91 -12.38 1.54 -3.10
CA ALA A 91 -12.39 2.28 -1.85
C ALA A 91 -11.18 3.22 -1.77
N ARG A 92 -11.33 4.32 -1.02
CA ARG A 92 -10.26 5.28 -0.77
C ARG A 92 -10.49 5.96 0.58
N ARG A 93 -9.40 6.21 1.29
CA ARG A 93 -9.29 7.13 2.40
C ARG A 93 -8.13 8.08 2.12
N PHE A 94 -8.35 9.37 2.30
CA PHE A 94 -7.34 10.40 2.12
C PHE A 94 -7.53 11.46 3.21
N THR A 95 -6.62 11.51 4.15
CA THR A 95 -6.71 12.38 5.33
C THR A 95 -5.35 12.97 5.66
N GLY A 96 -5.35 14.14 6.23
CA GLY A 96 -4.17 14.87 6.69
C GLY A 96 -4.42 16.36 6.76
N PRO A 97 -3.57 17.13 7.44
CA PRO A 97 -3.70 18.57 7.60
C PRO A 97 -3.54 19.35 6.29
N GLU A 98 -2.74 18.86 5.35
CA GLU A 98 -2.51 19.50 4.05
C GLU A 98 -3.58 19.14 3.02
N VAL A 99 -4.55 18.29 3.38
CA VAL A 99 -5.58 17.82 2.46
C VAL A 99 -6.75 18.79 2.41
N GLU A 100 -6.88 19.57 1.34
CA GLU A 100 -7.99 20.50 1.12
C GLU A 100 -9.38 19.83 1.14
N LYS A 101 -9.47 18.61 0.62
CA LYS A 101 -10.72 17.83 0.52
C LYS A 101 -10.49 16.42 1.07
N PRO A 102 -10.52 16.24 2.38
CA PRO A 102 -10.31 14.93 2.97
C PRO A 102 -11.47 13.98 2.61
N GLU A 103 -11.09 12.77 2.20
CA GLU A 103 -12.02 11.65 2.03
C GLU A 103 -11.86 10.71 3.22
N GLN A 104 -12.79 10.71 4.15
CA GLN A 104 -12.71 9.89 5.38
C GLN A 104 -12.74 8.38 5.09
N GLY A 105 -13.18 8.01 3.90
CA GLY A 105 -13.36 6.62 3.50
C GLY A 105 -14.71 6.06 3.97
N ASP A 106 -15.18 5.05 3.28
CA ASP A 106 -16.39 4.32 3.60
C ASP A 106 -16.00 2.96 4.20
N PRO A 107 -16.20 2.72 5.52
CA PRO A 107 -15.84 1.48 6.19
C PRO A 107 -16.40 0.24 5.51
N MET A 108 -17.65 0.29 5.05
CA MET A 108 -18.32 -0.82 4.37
C MET A 108 -17.63 -1.19 3.06
N ARG A 109 -17.19 -0.18 2.28
CA ARG A 109 -16.45 -0.43 1.04
C ARG A 109 -15.11 -1.09 1.28
N PHE A 110 -14.39 -0.69 2.33
CA PHE A 110 -13.15 -1.34 2.72
C PHE A 110 -13.39 -2.78 3.20
N ALA A 111 -14.36 -2.98 4.10
CA ALA A 111 -14.70 -4.28 4.67
C ALA A 111 -15.12 -5.30 3.61
N LYS A 112 -15.80 -4.87 2.54
CA LYS A 112 -16.21 -5.73 1.43
C LYS A 112 -15.05 -6.50 0.79
N TYR A 113 -13.84 -5.92 0.81
CA TYR A 113 -12.65 -6.50 0.18
C TYR A 113 -11.65 -7.07 1.19
N ALA A 114 -11.89 -6.90 2.49
CA ALA A 114 -11.06 -7.43 3.56
C ALA A 114 -11.65 -8.77 4.06
N LEU A 115 -11.08 -9.89 3.62
CA LEU A 115 -11.65 -11.23 3.79
C LEU A 115 -12.01 -11.64 5.25
N ARG A 116 -11.42 -10.99 6.25
CA ARG A 116 -11.56 -11.38 7.67
C ARG A 116 -11.91 -10.22 8.59
N SER A 117 -12.21 -9.06 8.04
CA SER A 117 -12.46 -7.86 8.83
C SER A 117 -13.84 -7.30 8.55
N SER A 118 -14.52 -6.87 9.61
CA SER A 118 -15.87 -6.33 9.56
C SER A 118 -15.87 -4.81 9.33
N GLU A 119 -17.01 -4.29 8.91
CA GLU A 119 -17.26 -2.84 8.81
C GLU A 119 -16.94 -2.13 10.13
N SER A 120 -17.40 -2.66 11.28
CA SER A 120 -17.17 -2.06 12.59
C SER A 120 -15.69 -1.98 13.00
N GLN A 121 -14.83 -2.82 12.43
CA GLN A 121 -13.38 -2.71 12.63
C GLN A 121 -12.81 -1.55 11.84
N PHE A 122 -13.25 -1.34 10.60
CA PHE A 122 -12.88 -0.16 9.82
C PHE A 122 -13.43 1.13 10.40
N GLU A 123 -14.68 1.14 10.90
CA GLU A 123 -15.26 2.28 11.62
C GLU A 123 -14.38 2.71 12.78
N ARG A 124 -13.95 1.76 13.62
CA ARG A 124 -13.05 2.05 14.73
C ARG A 124 -11.72 2.63 14.31
N VAL A 125 -11.10 2.09 13.24
CA VAL A 125 -9.85 2.62 12.71
C VAL A 125 -10.04 4.03 12.13
N PHE A 126 -11.13 4.26 11.41
CA PHE A 126 -11.39 5.55 10.77
C PHE A 126 -11.82 6.64 11.76
N ALA A 127 -12.39 6.27 12.90
CA ALA A 127 -12.71 7.20 13.99
C ALA A 127 -11.49 7.62 14.81
N GLN A 128 -10.37 6.91 14.72
CA GLN A 128 -9.13 7.29 15.40
C GLN A 128 -8.51 8.54 14.74
N GLN A 129 -7.94 9.39 15.57
CA GLN A 129 -7.10 10.51 15.14
C GLN A 129 -5.66 10.20 15.59
N PRO A 130 -4.91 9.44 14.80
CA PRO A 130 -3.54 9.10 15.15
C PRO A 130 -2.65 10.34 15.13
N VAL A 131 -1.61 10.32 15.92
CA VAL A 131 -0.60 11.38 15.93
C VAL A 131 0.22 11.37 14.63
N LEU A 132 0.45 10.17 14.09
CA LEU A 132 1.22 9.95 12.86
C LEU A 132 0.34 9.27 11.82
N ALA A 133 0.40 9.76 10.59
CA ALA A 133 -0.44 9.28 9.49
C ALA A 133 -0.17 7.82 9.11
N GLU A 134 1.07 7.34 9.26
CA GLU A 134 1.43 5.94 9.03
C GLU A 134 0.71 4.96 9.96
N GLU A 135 0.29 5.38 11.15
CA GLU A 135 -0.50 4.53 12.06
C GLU A 135 -1.85 4.14 11.44
N THR A 136 -2.47 5.06 10.68
CA THR A 136 -3.68 4.75 9.89
C THR A 136 -3.38 3.72 8.81
N ALA A 137 -2.29 3.91 8.05
CA ALA A 137 -1.90 2.96 7.01
C ALA A 137 -1.65 1.56 7.59
N PHE A 138 -0.95 1.48 8.73
CA PHE A 138 -0.69 0.22 9.43
C PHE A 138 -1.97 -0.43 9.96
N ALA A 139 -2.88 0.35 10.52
CA ALA A 139 -4.15 -0.17 11.02
C ALA A 139 -5.03 -0.71 9.88
N VAL A 140 -5.16 0.02 8.78
CA VAL A 140 -5.89 -0.43 7.58
C VAL A 140 -5.23 -1.68 7.00
N GLY A 141 -3.91 -1.68 6.79
CA GLY A 141 -3.19 -2.82 6.22
C GLY A 141 -3.36 -4.09 7.04
N ARG A 142 -3.34 -4.00 8.37
CA ARG A 142 -3.61 -5.15 9.26
C ARG A 142 -5.01 -5.73 9.07
N LEU A 143 -6.01 -4.90 8.80
CA LEU A 143 -7.38 -5.38 8.52
C LEU A 143 -7.44 -6.15 7.20
N PHE A 144 -6.53 -5.92 6.27
CA PHE A 144 -6.35 -6.73 5.06
C PHE A 144 -5.41 -7.93 5.25
N GLY A 145 -4.90 -8.16 6.46
CA GLY A 145 -4.00 -9.28 6.76
C GLY A 145 -2.53 -9.03 6.41
N LEU A 146 -2.15 -7.78 6.16
CA LEU A 146 -0.76 -7.39 5.95
C LEU A 146 -0.02 -7.30 7.28
N GLY A 147 1.17 -7.89 7.36
CA GLY A 147 2.05 -7.74 8.50
C GLY A 147 2.69 -6.35 8.55
N ARG A 148 2.87 -5.80 9.76
CA ARG A 148 3.48 -4.50 9.98
C ARG A 148 4.82 -4.30 9.25
N PRO A 149 5.76 -5.25 9.26
CA PRO A 149 7.03 -5.05 8.56
C PRO A 149 6.89 -4.73 7.07
N ARG A 150 5.83 -5.23 6.41
CA ARG A 150 5.60 -4.98 4.99
C ARG A 150 5.05 -3.59 4.72
N LEU A 151 4.38 -3.00 5.69
CA LEU A 151 3.78 -1.68 5.60
C LEU A 151 4.78 -0.57 5.94
N GLU A 152 5.83 -0.88 6.72
CA GLU A 152 6.84 0.07 7.17
C GLU A 152 7.92 0.37 6.13
N PHE A 153 8.04 -0.44 5.06
CA PHE A 153 9.09 -0.26 4.07
C PHE A 153 8.69 0.66 2.91
N SER A 154 9.66 1.46 2.48
CA SER A 154 9.69 2.17 1.21
C SER A 154 10.85 1.65 0.36
N TYR A 155 10.95 2.10 -0.90
CA TYR A 155 12.06 1.74 -1.78
C TYR A 155 13.44 2.03 -1.15
N GLU A 156 13.62 3.19 -0.56
CA GLU A 156 14.89 3.61 0.03
C GLU A 156 15.32 2.73 1.20
N TRP A 157 14.38 2.38 2.07
CA TRP A 157 14.64 1.48 3.20
C TRP A 157 15.10 0.10 2.72
N VAL A 158 14.49 -0.37 1.65
CA VAL A 158 14.84 -1.65 1.02
C VAL A 158 16.21 -1.56 0.35
N ALA A 159 16.49 -0.46 -0.38
CA ALA A 159 17.74 -0.25 -1.07
C ALA A 159 18.94 -0.14 -0.12
N HIS A 160 18.76 0.41 1.07
CA HIS A 160 19.83 0.58 2.06
C HIS A 160 20.03 -0.63 2.98
N GLY A 161 19.33 -1.74 2.76
CA GLY A 161 19.56 -3.00 3.47
C GLY A 161 19.13 -3.01 4.93
N SER A 162 18.28 -2.07 5.35
CA SER A 162 17.72 -2.03 6.71
C SER A 162 16.76 -3.20 6.90
N ALA A 163 17.22 -4.28 7.53
CA ALA A 163 16.44 -5.41 8.07
C ALA A 163 15.32 -5.93 7.15
N LEU A 164 15.64 -6.25 5.90
CA LEU A 164 14.72 -6.85 4.95
C LEU A 164 14.23 -8.22 5.40
N PRO A 165 12.96 -8.55 5.14
CA PRO A 165 12.59 -9.96 5.03
C PRO A 165 13.51 -10.61 3.98
N PRO A 166 14.00 -11.83 4.20
CA PRO A 166 15.11 -12.44 3.44
C PRO A 166 14.86 -12.66 1.93
N THR A 167 13.80 -12.10 1.35
CA THR A 167 13.30 -12.51 0.04
C THR A 167 12.76 -11.37 -0.82
N VAL A 168 13.36 -10.19 -0.73
CA VAL A 168 13.02 -9.09 -1.64
C VAL A 168 13.95 -9.09 -2.84
N VAL A 169 13.40 -9.14 -4.04
CA VAL A 169 14.16 -9.09 -5.30
C VAL A 169 13.87 -7.79 -6.03
N ARG A 170 14.93 -7.15 -6.52
CA ARG A 170 14.79 -6.01 -7.43
C ARG A 170 14.35 -6.52 -8.80
N VAL A 171 13.24 -5.98 -9.29
CA VAL A 171 12.81 -6.16 -10.68
C VAL A 171 13.22 -4.91 -11.43
N ALA A 172 14.18 -5.08 -12.36
CA ALA A 172 14.51 -4.07 -13.34
C ALA A 172 13.52 -4.16 -14.50
N THR A 173 13.02 -3.04 -14.92
CA THR A 173 12.23 -2.89 -16.15
C THR A 173 13.14 -2.58 -17.31
#